data_c3a77c2ce3d47f9cd99b5278390a1039
#
_entry.id   c3a77c2ce3d47f9cd99b5278390a1039
#
_cell.length_a   1.000
_cell.length_b   1.000
_cell.length_c   1.000
_cell.angle_alpha   90.00
_cell.angle_beta   90.00
_cell.angle_gamma   90.00
#
_symmetry.space_group_name_H-M   'P 1'
#
loop_
_entity.id
_entity.type
_entity.pdbx_description
1 polymer ?
#
loop_
_entity_poly.entity_id
_entity_poly.type
_entity_poly.pdbx_seq_one_letter_code
_entity_poly.pdbx_strand_id
1 'polypeptide(L)'
;MNKVLIVIDMQNDFIDGNIGTKEAQAIVPAVKENIKEYQKHGDNIIFTRDTHQTDYLDTPEGKKLPVEHCIYGTHGWQIAEGLELEGATYIDKPTFGWAHWEEQKFDN
;
A
#
# COMPACT_ATOMS: atom_id res chain seq x y z
N MET A 1 -25.59 1.15 4.08
CA MET A 1 -24.60 2.22 3.92
C MET A 1 -23.33 1.65 3.33
N ASN A 2 -22.86 2.24 2.26
CA ASN A 2 -21.64 1.78 1.61
C ASN A 2 -20.42 2.28 2.36
N LYS A 3 -19.42 1.44 2.46
CA LYS A 3 -18.17 1.75 3.12
C LYS A 3 -17.00 1.53 2.16
N VAL A 4 -15.88 2.18 2.45
CA VAL A 4 -14.63 2.00 1.71
C VAL A 4 -13.54 1.69 2.70
N LEU A 5 -12.82 0.62 2.47
CA LEU A 5 -11.61 0.30 3.24
C LEU A 5 -10.41 0.69 2.40
N ILE A 6 -9.57 1.54 2.92
CA ILE A 6 -8.33 1.92 2.26
C ILE A 6 -7.16 1.27 3.00
N VAL A 7 -6.47 0.38 2.30
CA VAL A 7 -5.30 -0.33 2.84
C VAL A 7 -4.07 0.39 2.33
N ILE A 8 -3.41 1.12 3.22
CA ILE A 8 -2.32 2.02 2.85
C ILE A 8 -0.97 1.34 2.97
N ASP A 9 -0.31 1.18 1.81
CA ASP A 9 1.10 0.78 1.73
C ASP A 9 1.47 -0.48 2.52
N MET A 10 0.60 -1.48 2.52
CA MET A 10 0.88 -2.77 3.14
C MET A 10 1.74 -3.61 2.20
N GLN A 11 2.89 -3.09 1.87
CA GLN A 11 3.86 -3.65 0.96
C GLN A 11 4.98 -4.34 1.73
N ASN A 12 5.65 -5.29 1.09
CA ASN A 12 6.67 -6.09 1.75
C ASN A 12 7.79 -5.24 2.38
N ASP A 13 8.26 -4.20 1.69
CA ASP A 13 9.34 -3.36 2.23
C ASP A 13 8.97 -2.64 3.51
N PHE A 14 7.69 -2.29 3.68
CA PHE A 14 7.22 -1.64 4.91
C PHE A 14 6.93 -2.62 6.03
N ILE A 15 6.82 -3.90 5.73
CA ILE A 15 6.46 -4.93 6.71
C ILE A 15 7.69 -5.65 7.21
N ASP A 16 8.40 -6.34 6.32
CA ASP A 16 9.57 -7.13 6.71
C ASP A 16 10.78 -6.90 5.77
N GLY A 17 10.68 -5.94 4.86
CA GLY A 17 11.75 -5.62 3.92
C GLY A 17 12.66 -4.51 4.42
N ASN A 18 13.18 -3.71 3.47
CA ASN A 18 14.23 -2.74 3.73
C ASN A 18 13.92 -1.72 4.83
N ILE A 19 12.65 -1.36 5.00
CA ILE A 19 12.22 -0.42 6.04
C ILE A 19 11.11 -1.02 6.91
N GLY A 20 11.11 -2.35 7.03
CA GLY A 20 10.13 -3.07 7.83
C GLY A 20 10.32 -2.86 9.33
N THR A 21 9.24 -3.05 10.07
CA THR A 21 9.24 -2.94 11.53
C THR A 21 8.48 -4.10 12.14
N LYS A 22 8.75 -4.38 13.41
CA LYS A 22 7.99 -5.40 14.14
C LYS A 22 6.53 -5.00 14.30
N GLU A 23 6.27 -3.72 14.48
CA GLU A 23 4.93 -3.18 14.61
C GLU A 23 4.13 -3.42 13.32
N ALA A 24 4.73 -3.18 12.18
CA ALA A 24 4.08 -3.43 10.90
C ALA A 24 3.77 -4.91 10.72
N GLN A 25 4.70 -5.78 11.09
CA GLN A 25 4.49 -7.23 11.02
C GLN A 25 3.35 -7.66 11.95
N ALA A 26 3.26 -7.05 13.11
CA ALA A 26 2.26 -7.41 14.12
C ALA A 26 0.83 -7.07 13.70
N ILE A 27 0.64 -6.04 12.86
CA ILE A 27 -0.71 -5.64 12.44
C ILE A 27 -1.23 -6.41 11.23
N VAL A 28 -0.38 -7.18 10.54
CA VAL A 28 -0.79 -7.90 9.32
C VAL A 28 -2.02 -8.78 9.55
N PRO A 29 -2.10 -9.60 10.62
CA PRO A 29 -3.30 -10.40 10.84
C PRO A 29 -4.57 -9.57 11.00
N ALA A 30 -4.49 -8.43 11.69
CA ALA A 30 -5.65 -7.55 11.88
C ALA A 30 -6.08 -6.91 10.56
N VAL A 31 -5.13 -6.50 9.73
CA VAL A 31 -5.42 -5.96 8.40
C VAL A 31 -6.12 -7.01 7.55
N LYS A 32 -5.61 -8.23 7.59
CA LYS A 32 -6.20 -9.35 6.84
C LYS A 32 -7.65 -9.60 7.26
N GLU A 33 -7.93 -9.58 8.55
CA GLU A 33 -9.29 -9.75 9.06
C GLU A 33 -10.21 -8.62 8.61
N ASN A 34 -9.72 -7.38 8.62
CA ASN A 34 -10.50 -6.25 8.15
C ASN A 34 -10.83 -6.37 6.66
N ILE A 35 -9.87 -6.80 5.86
CA ILE A 35 -10.10 -7.00 4.43
C ILE A 35 -11.18 -8.05 4.21
N LYS A 36 -11.11 -9.16 4.91
CA LYS A 36 -12.11 -10.23 4.81
C LYS A 36 -13.50 -9.74 5.19
N GLU A 37 -13.59 -8.94 6.26
CA GLU A 37 -14.85 -8.41 6.75
C GLU A 37 -15.49 -7.49 5.73
N TYR A 38 -14.71 -6.57 5.17
CA TYR A 38 -15.23 -5.65 4.15
C TYR A 38 -15.59 -6.37 2.87
N GLN A 39 -14.80 -7.37 2.47
CA GLN A 39 -15.08 -8.19 1.31
C GLN A 39 -16.40 -8.94 1.47
N LYS A 40 -16.62 -9.49 2.65
CA LYS A 40 -17.82 -10.25 2.99
C LYS A 40 -19.09 -9.41 2.86
N HIS A 41 -18.98 -8.12 3.17
CA HIS A 41 -20.11 -7.19 3.06
C HIS A 41 -20.24 -6.55 1.68
N GLY A 42 -19.36 -6.88 0.75
CA GLY A 42 -19.41 -6.31 -0.59
C GLY A 42 -18.97 -4.86 -0.67
N ASP A 43 -18.24 -4.38 0.33
CA ASP A 43 -17.74 -3.01 0.37
C ASP A 43 -16.55 -2.83 -0.56
N ASN A 44 -16.29 -1.58 -0.97
CA ASN A 44 -15.16 -1.25 -1.81
C ASN A 44 -13.86 -1.33 -1.00
N ILE A 45 -12.83 -1.93 -1.60
CA ILE A 45 -11.51 -2.05 -0.99
C ILE A 45 -10.49 -1.45 -1.95
N ILE A 46 -9.68 -0.54 -1.44
CA ILE A 46 -8.64 0.14 -2.20
C ILE A 46 -7.30 -0.10 -1.53
N PHE A 47 -6.32 -0.54 -2.31
CA PHE A 47 -4.95 -0.69 -1.86
C PHE A 47 -4.11 0.44 -2.44
N THR A 48 -3.33 1.10 -1.61
CA THR A 48 -2.33 2.04 -2.11
C THR A 48 -0.96 1.40 -2.05
N ARG A 49 -0.13 1.74 -3.01
CA ARG A 49 1.26 1.27 -3.08
C ARG A 49 2.16 2.47 -3.31
N ASP A 50 3.07 2.70 -2.36
CA ASP A 50 4.14 3.66 -2.58
C ASP A 50 5.01 3.10 -3.71
N THR A 51 5.31 3.92 -4.70
CA THR A 51 5.95 3.42 -5.92
C THR A 51 7.09 4.35 -6.33
N HIS A 52 8.30 3.84 -6.23
CA HIS A 52 9.50 4.57 -6.62
C HIS A 52 10.12 3.92 -7.84
N GLN A 53 10.93 4.68 -8.54
CA GLN A 53 11.68 4.18 -9.68
C GLN A 53 13.12 3.87 -9.25
N THR A 54 13.88 3.29 -10.16
CA THR A 54 15.26 2.90 -9.87
C THR A 54 16.18 4.08 -9.53
N ASP A 55 15.76 5.30 -9.85
CA ASP A 55 16.50 6.53 -9.53
C ASP A 55 16.08 7.14 -8.18
N TYR A 56 15.43 6.36 -7.32
CA TYR A 56 14.90 6.85 -6.05
C TYR A 56 15.93 7.64 -5.24
N LEU A 57 17.17 7.15 -5.16
CA LEU A 57 18.22 7.80 -4.36
C LEU A 57 18.59 9.19 -4.87
N ASP A 58 18.29 9.48 -6.14
CA ASP A 58 18.54 10.78 -6.75
C ASP A 58 17.37 11.76 -6.56
N THR A 59 16.28 11.29 -5.98
CA THR A 59 15.10 12.13 -5.73
C THR A 59 15.24 12.90 -4.43
N PRO A 60 14.49 14.01 -4.22
CA PRO A 60 14.49 14.70 -2.93
C PRO A 60 14.12 13.78 -1.77
N GLU A 61 13.19 12.86 -1.96
CA GLU A 61 12.81 11.89 -0.93
C GLU A 61 13.96 10.94 -0.62
N GLY A 62 14.66 10.46 -1.65
CA GLY A 62 15.79 9.56 -1.50
C GLY A 62 16.96 10.20 -0.80
N LYS A 63 17.10 11.52 -0.90
CA LYS A 63 18.15 12.27 -0.18
C LYS A 63 17.83 12.39 1.30
N LYS A 64 16.55 12.42 1.65
CA LYS A 64 16.11 12.50 3.05
C LYS A 64 16.09 11.13 3.72
N LEU A 65 15.72 10.11 2.98
CA LEU A 65 15.68 8.72 3.44
C LEU A 65 16.41 7.86 2.42
N PRO A 66 17.73 7.73 2.54
CA PRO A 66 18.55 7.07 1.52
C PRO A 66 18.50 5.54 1.63
N VAL A 67 17.29 4.99 1.66
CA VAL A 67 17.05 3.54 1.67
C VAL A 67 16.10 3.23 0.54
N GLU A 68 16.58 2.52 -0.46
CA GLU A 68 15.72 2.10 -1.56
C GLU A 68 14.61 1.18 -1.04
N HIS A 69 13.39 1.49 -1.42
CA HIS A 69 12.24 0.70 -1.04
C HIS A 69 11.12 0.91 -2.03
N CYS A 70 10.25 -0.09 -2.14
CA CYS A 70 9.06 -0.01 -2.99
C CYS A 70 9.40 0.41 -4.43
N ILE A 71 10.49 -0.12 -4.97
CA ILE A 71 10.87 0.11 -6.35
C ILE A 71 9.92 -0.69 -7.25
N TYR A 72 9.29 -0.01 -8.19
CA TYR A 72 8.28 -0.61 -9.05
C TYR A 72 8.70 -1.97 -9.59
N GLY A 73 7.81 -2.94 -9.45
CA GLY A 73 8.01 -4.29 -9.97
C GLY A 73 8.83 -5.22 -9.10
N THR A 74 9.45 -4.73 -8.01
CA THR A 74 10.21 -5.60 -7.11
C THR A 74 9.29 -6.28 -6.09
N HIS A 75 9.81 -7.33 -5.45
CA HIS A 75 9.10 -8.01 -4.37
C HIS A 75 8.74 -7.03 -3.24
N GLY A 76 9.65 -6.13 -2.90
CA GLY A 76 9.42 -5.16 -1.83
C GLY A 76 8.25 -4.20 -2.11
N TRP A 77 8.00 -3.91 -3.36
CA TRP A 77 6.91 -3.06 -3.79
C TRP A 77 5.55 -3.77 -3.71
N GLN A 78 5.52 -5.07 -3.81
CA GLN A 78 4.26 -5.83 -3.87
C GLN A 78 3.54 -5.81 -2.52
N ILE A 79 2.22 -5.91 -2.57
CA ILE A 79 1.40 -6.06 -1.37
C ILE A 79 1.78 -7.35 -0.67
N ALA A 80 1.81 -7.33 0.66
CA ALA A 80 2.15 -8.50 1.46
C ALA A 80 1.29 -9.70 1.10
N GLU A 81 1.91 -10.87 1.04
CA GLU A 81 1.24 -12.10 0.70
C GLU A 81 0.05 -12.34 1.62
N GLY A 82 -1.07 -12.72 1.03
CA GLY A 82 -2.29 -13.00 1.76
C GLY A 82 -3.19 -11.78 1.98
N LEU A 83 -2.71 -10.57 1.67
CA LEU A 83 -3.53 -9.37 1.75
C LEU A 83 -4.11 -8.97 0.40
N GLU A 84 -3.50 -9.38 -0.69
CA GLU A 84 -3.96 -9.04 -2.04
C GLU A 84 -5.36 -9.56 -2.27
N LEU A 85 -6.12 -8.79 -3.05
CA LEU A 85 -7.48 -9.15 -3.36
C LEU A 85 -7.74 -8.90 -4.84
N GLU A 86 -8.08 -9.94 -5.58
CA GLU A 86 -8.42 -9.81 -6.98
C GLU A 86 -9.71 -9.00 -7.12
N GLY A 87 -9.72 -8.08 -8.06
CA GLY A 87 -10.88 -7.22 -8.29
C GLY A 87 -10.90 -5.94 -7.45
N ALA A 88 -9.97 -5.79 -6.50
CA ALA A 88 -9.84 -4.53 -5.75
C ALA A 88 -9.17 -3.47 -6.60
N THR A 89 -9.28 -2.22 -6.17
CA THR A 89 -8.60 -1.11 -6.81
C THR A 89 -7.21 -0.94 -6.22
N TYR A 90 -6.21 -0.79 -7.06
CA TYR A 90 -4.82 -0.55 -6.64
C TYR A 90 -4.37 0.80 -7.15
N ILE A 91 -3.88 1.64 -6.25
CA ILE A 91 -3.39 2.98 -6.58
C ILE A 91 -1.90 3.04 -6.30
N ASP A 92 -1.12 3.27 -7.34
CA ASP A 92 0.34 3.42 -7.22
C ASP A 92 0.68 4.89 -7.04
N LYS A 93 1.24 5.23 -5.89
CA LYS A 93 1.57 6.61 -5.54
C LYS A 93 3.05 6.87 -5.84
N PRO A 94 3.39 7.90 -6.59
CA PRO A 94 4.79 8.21 -6.88
C PRO A 94 5.52 8.90 -5.73
N THR A 95 4.78 9.40 -4.71
CA THR A 95 5.33 10.09 -3.54
C THR A 95 4.53 9.69 -2.30
N PHE A 96 5.03 10.04 -1.11
CA PHE A 96 4.34 9.74 0.14
C PHE A 96 2.93 10.29 0.19
N GLY A 97 2.74 11.53 -0.22
CA GLY A 97 1.43 12.12 -0.29
C GLY A 97 0.91 12.02 -1.72
N TRP A 98 -0.28 11.55 -1.89
CA TRP A 98 -0.90 11.50 -3.22
C TRP A 98 -1.90 12.65 -3.32
N ALA A 99 -1.54 13.64 -4.13
CA ALA A 99 -2.32 14.88 -4.24
C ALA A 99 -3.65 14.71 -4.98
N HIS A 100 -3.91 13.54 -5.52
CA HIS A 100 -5.07 13.29 -6.38
C HIS A 100 -6.23 12.60 -5.68
N TRP A 101 -6.21 12.54 -4.35
CA TRP A 101 -7.31 11.92 -3.61
C TRP A 101 -8.67 12.57 -3.90
N GLU A 102 -8.69 13.88 -4.11
CA GLU A 102 -9.91 14.61 -4.42
C GLU A 102 -10.50 14.24 -5.77
N GLU A 103 -9.64 13.79 -6.69
CA GLU A 103 -10.04 13.41 -8.05
C GLU A 103 -10.56 11.97 -8.09
N GLN A 104 -10.30 11.20 -7.04
CA GLN A 104 -10.69 9.81 -6.99
C GLN A 104 -12.17 9.68 -6.73
N LYS A 105 -12.86 8.97 -7.59
CA LYS A 105 -14.28 8.70 -7.41
C LYS A 105 -14.47 7.34 -6.75
N PHE A 106 -15.30 7.32 -5.75
CA PHE A 106 -15.64 6.09 -5.06
C PHE A 106 -17.09 5.73 -5.39
N ASP A 107 -17.29 4.58 -6.02
CA ASP A 107 -18.62 4.10 -6.34
C ASP A 107 -19.27 3.56 -5.07
N ASN A 108 -20.45 4.06 -4.81
CA ASN A 108 -21.23 3.65 -3.64
C ASN A 108 -22.41 2.82 -4.04
#